data_c6e633303cce72fdf829ebd3db2ef588
#
_entry.id   c6e633303cce72fdf829ebd3db2ef588
#
_cell.length_a   1.000
_cell.length_b   1.000
_cell.length_c   1.000
_cell.angle_alpha   90.00
_cell.angle_beta   90.00
_cell.angle_gamma   90.00
#
_symmetry.space_group_name_H-M   'P 1'
#
loop_
_entity.id
_entity.type
_entity.pdbx_description
1 polymer ?
#
loop_
_entity_poly.entity_id
_entity_poly.type
_entity_poly.pdbx_seq_one_letter_code
_entity_poly.pdbx_strand_id
1 'polypeptide(L)'
;MATERYRLKGDRVEQKGGETMKEWKKTLFFNKKEFNYKKIKFKNPKERAVEIPIAFDFLPALNKPASVLEVGNVLSHYENHLSETLGIASRRIVDKLEVEVGVDNEDLMNLPFEKKYDAIVSLSTVEHIGQKGDPSGGYGEQAENRDLEAPLKAIAKIYDLLAADGKALITVLFGKLVDGEWYIQFSKEYLYLLGKKYGIPKQALSLNCLKLIG
;
A
#
# COMPACT_ATOMS: atom_id res chain seq x y z
N MET A 1 -15.46 16.03 1.24
CA MET A 1 -14.72 14.82 1.65
C MET A 1 -15.33 14.32 2.95
N ALA A 2 -15.93 13.13 2.93
CA ALA A 2 -16.43 12.50 4.16
C ALA A 2 -15.24 11.81 4.84
N THR A 3 -14.97 12.15 6.09
CA THR A 3 -13.97 11.46 6.90
C THR A 3 -14.68 10.29 7.57
N GLU A 4 -14.45 9.07 7.12
CA GLU A 4 -14.97 7.89 7.79
C GLU A 4 -14.15 7.59 9.06
N ARG A 5 -14.86 7.31 10.16
CA ARG A 5 -14.27 7.02 11.46
C ARG A 5 -14.33 5.52 11.73
N TYR A 6 -13.22 4.92 12.06
CA TYR A 6 -13.10 3.49 12.37
C TYR A 6 -12.83 3.29 13.87
N ARG A 7 -13.53 2.34 14.47
CA ARG A 7 -13.32 1.95 15.86
C ARG A 7 -12.81 0.51 15.91
N LEU A 8 -11.60 0.34 16.39
CA LEU A 8 -11.05 -0.98 16.71
C LEU A 8 -11.48 -1.35 18.13
N LYS A 9 -12.33 -2.39 18.31
CA LYS A 9 -12.63 -2.97 19.63
C LYS A 9 -11.57 -4.01 19.96
N GLY A 10 -10.86 -3.86 21.08
CA GLY A 10 -9.80 -4.75 21.54
C GLY A 10 -10.11 -5.47 22.82
N ASP A 11 -9.82 -6.77 22.88
CA ASP A 11 -9.75 -7.54 24.11
C ASP A 11 -8.29 -7.76 24.55
N ARG A 12 -8.08 -7.83 25.87
CA ARG A 12 -6.75 -8.01 26.49
C ARG A 12 -6.15 -9.37 26.14
N VAL A 13 -4.84 -9.38 25.88
CA VAL A 13 -4.04 -10.60 25.65
C VAL A 13 -3.23 -10.92 26.91
N GLU A 14 -3.30 -12.17 27.38
CA GLU A 14 -2.43 -12.69 28.44
C GLU A 14 -1.00 -12.91 27.92
N GLN A 15 -0.02 -12.44 28.72
CA GLN A 15 1.41 -12.65 28.44
C GLN A 15 1.84 -14.05 28.88
N LYS A 16 2.41 -14.84 27.97
CA LYS A 16 3.36 -15.91 28.29
C LYS A 16 4.59 -15.76 27.41
N GLY A 17 5.76 -15.85 28.02
CA GLY A 17 7.07 -15.52 27.49
C GLY A 17 7.43 -16.22 26.18
N GLY A 18 8.02 -15.46 25.29
CA GLY A 18 8.37 -15.78 23.92
C GLY A 18 7.72 -14.76 22.99
N GLU A 19 8.38 -14.30 21.93
CA GLU A 19 7.93 -13.26 21.03
C GLU A 19 6.40 -13.24 20.82
N THR A 20 5.75 -12.24 21.39
CA THR A 20 4.29 -12.12 21.43
C THR A 20 3.75 -11.79 20.04
N MET A 21 3.34 -12.81 19.31
CA MET A 21 2.49 -12.61 18.15
C MET A 21 1.10 -12.19 18.65
N LYS A 22 0.75 -10.92 18.49
CA LYS A 22 -0.59 -10.43 18.81
C LYS A 22 -1.59 -11.01 17.79
N GLU A 23 -2.42 -11.93 18.25
CA GLU A 23 -3.54 -12.43 17.47
C GLU A 23 -4.64 -11.35 17.43
N TRP A 24 -4.90 -10.79 16.27
CA TRP A 24 -5.94 -9.78 16.12
C TRP A 24 -7.29 -10.45 15.88
N LYS A 25 -8.08 -10.56 16.92
CA LYS A 25 -9.50 -10.91 16.83
C LYS A 25 -10.31 -9.64 16.56
N LYS A 26 -10.22 -9.04 15.39
CA LYS A 26 -10.94 -7.80 15.15
C LYS A 26 -11.62 -7.75 13.81
N THR A 27 -12.78 -7.14 13.86
CA THR A 27 -13.62 -6.79 12.77
C THR A 27 -13.31 -5.37 12.35
N LEU A 28 -12.90 -5.17 11.10
CA LEU A 28 -12.79 -3.87 10.48
C LEU A 28 -14.06 -3.62 9.66
N PHE A 29 -14.67 -2.46 9.83
CA PHE A 29 -15.74 -1.99 8.96
C PHE A 29 -15.16 -1.00 7.94
N PHE A 30 -15.24 -1.36 6.68
CA PHE A 30 -14.85 -0.50 5.57
C PHE A 30 -15.93 -0.57 4.48
N ASN A 31 -16.35 0.59 3.94
CA ASN A 31 -17.41 0.67 2.95
C ASN A 31 -18.68 -0.13 3.33
N LYS A 32 -19.12 -0.05 4.59
CA LYS A 32 -20.27 -0.78 5.16
C LYS A 32 -20.12 -2.31 5.17
N LYS A 33 -18.96 -2.84 4.83
CA LYS A 33 -18.63 -4.27 4.92
C LYS A 33 -17.87 -4.56 6.20
N GLU A 34 -18.18 -5.69 6.81
CA GLU A 34 -17.47 -6.23 7.96
C GLU A 34 -16.38 -7.19 7.47
N PHE A 35 -15.12 -6.91 7.82
CA PHE A 35 -13.99 -7.79 7.54
C PHE A 35 -13.58 -8.52 8.82
N ASN A 36 -13.66 -9.83 8.82
CA ASN A 36 -13.35 -10.66 9.99
C ASN A 36 -11.98 -11.33 9.82
N TYR A 37 -10.99 -10.83 10.54
CA TYR A 37 -9.59 -11.30 10.46
C TYR A 37 -9.31 -12.37 11.53
N LYS A 38 -9.91 -13.52 11.41
CA LYS A 38 -9.48 -14.68 12.19
C LYS A 38 -8.16 -15.18 11.62
N LYS A 39 -7.02 -14.88 12.25
CA LYS A 39 -5.70 -15.50 12.04
C LYS A 39 -4.69 -14.82 11.10
N ILE A 40 -4.77 -13.54 10.80
CA ILE A 40 -3.68 -12.88 10.08
C ILE A 40 -2.65 -12.36 11.10
N LYS A 41 -1.40 -12.83 11.01
CA LYS A 41 -0.30 -12.42 11.87
C LYS A 41 0.45 -11.25 11.20
N PHE A 42 0.52 -10.10 11.87
CA PHE A 42 1.19 -8.91 11.33
C PHE A 42 2.46 -8.60 12.10
N LYS A 43 3.58 -8.32 11.43
CA LYS A 43 4.77 -7.74 12.06
C LYS A 43 4.53 -6.30 12.51
N ASN A 44 3.79 -5.51 11.73
CA ASN A 44 3.33 -4.15 12.09
C ASN A 44 1.81 -4.11 12.17
N PRO A 45 1.22 -4.26 13.38
CA PRO A 45 -0.22 -4.46 13.50
C PRO A 45 -1.07 -3.22 13.28
N LYS A 46 -0.51 -2.00 13.33
CA LYS A 46 -1.32 -0.78 13.28
C LYS A 46 -1.77 -0.45 11.86
N GLU A 47 -0.86 -0.29 10.96
CA GLU A 47 -1.13 0.09 9.56
C GLU A 47 -1.59 -1.11 8.75
N ARG A 48 -0.87 -2.22 8.80
CA ARG A 48 -1.21 -3.46 8.06
C ARG A 48 -2.58 -4.02 8.43
N ALA A 49 -3.05 -3.81 9.67
CA ALA A 49 -4.41 -4.20 10.09
C ALA A 49 -5.52 -3.44 9.34
N VAL A 50 -5.20 -2.35 8.67
CA VAL A 50 -6.13 -1.57 7.85
C VAL A 50 -5.87 -1.82 6.36
N GLU A 51 -4.63 -1.78 5.93
CA GLU A 51 -4.21 -1.84 4.53
C GLU A 51 -4.50 -3.19 3.88
N ILE A 52 -4.15 -4.29 4.55
CA ILE A 52 -4.37 -5.64 4.02
C ILE A 52 -5.85 -5.92 3.74
N PRO A 53 -6.78 -5.62 4.68
CA PRO A 53 -8.21 -5.71 4.43
C PRO A 53 -8.70 -4.93 3.23
N ILE A 54 -8.22 -3.72 3.09
CA ILE A 54 -8.60 -2.86 1.96
C ILE A 54 -8.10 -3.47 0.65
N ALA A 55 -6.89 -4.00 0.61
CA ALA A 55 -6.36 -4.69 -0.55
C ALA A 55 -7.18 -5.94 -0.90
N PHE A 56 -7.62 -6.69 0.12
CA PHE A 56 -8.44 -7.89 -0.05
C PHE A 56 -9.90 -7.59 -0.43
N ASP A 57 -10.40 -6.38 -0.22
CA ASP A 57 -11.67 -5.92 -0.77
C ASP A 57 -11.51 -5.35 -2.18
N PHE A 58 -10.41 -4.68 -2.44
CA PHE A 58 -10.10 -4.04 -3.72
C PHE A 58 -9.88 -5.06 -4.84
N LEU A 59 -9.03 -6.05 -4.63
CA LEU A 59 -8.63 -6.99 -5.68
C LEU A 59 -9.80 -7.82 -6.23
N PRO A 60 -10.69 -8.44 -5.41
CA PRO A 60 -11.85 -9.16 -5.92
C PRO A 60 -12.88 -8.28 -6.61
N ALA A 61 -12.97 -7.00 -6.21
CA ALA A 61 -13.89 -6.04 -6.82
C ALA A 61 -13.56 -5.73 -8.30
N LEU A 62 -12.36 -6.09 -8.76
CA LEU A 62 -11.90 -5.92 -10.15
C LEU A 62 -12.29 -7.09 -11.07
N ASN A 63 -13.14 -8.02 -10.60
CA ASN A 63 -13.63 -9.14 -11.40
C ASN A 63 -12.53 -9.97 -12.07
N LYS A 64 -11.58 -10.46 -11.26
CA LYS A 64 -10.44 -11.28 -11.66
C LYS A 64 -9.48 -10.57 -12.64
N PRO A 65 -8.70 -9.62 -12.16
CA PRO A 65 -7.71 -8.96 -12.98
C PRO A 65 -6.72 -9.98 -13.57
N ALA A 66 -6.50 -9.91 -14.88
CA ALA A 66 -5.60 -10.83 -15.58
C ALA A 66 -4.13 -10.50 -15.32
N SER A 67 -3.82 -9.22 -15.07
CA SER A 67 -2.47 -8.75 -14.78
C SER A 67 -2.45 -7.88 -13.53
N VAL A 68 -1.68 -8.32 -12.53
CA VAL A 68 -1.54 -7.63 -11.25
C VAL A 68 -0.07 -7.23 -11.03
N LEU A 69 0.16 -5.99 -10.66
CA LEU A 69 1.44 -5.48 -10.19
C LEU A 69 1.34 -5.13 -8.71
N GLU A 70 2.28 -5.60 -7.93
CA GLU A 70 2.52 -5.13 -6.57
C GLU A 70 3.80 -4.30 -6.54
N VAL A 71 3.72 -3.08 -6.02
CA VAL A 71 4.85 -2.18 -5.82
C VAL A 71 5.19 -2.17 -4.33
N GLY A 72 6.34 -2.74 -4.00
CA GLY A 72 6.70 -3.14 -2.63
C GLY A 72 6.16 -4.54 -2.31
N ASN A 73 6.90 -5.32 -1.56
CA ASN A 73 6.57 -6.72 -1.26
C ASN A 73 5.81 -6.87 0.07
N VAL A 74 4.54 -6.52 0.10
CA VAL A 74 3.71 -6.59 1.32
C VAL A 74 2.79 -7.80 1.34
N LEU A 75 2.24 -8.18 0.18
CA LEU A 75 1.21 -9.21 0.09
C LEU A 75 1.76 -10.63 0.01
N SER A 76 3.06 -10.84 -0.17
CA SER A 76 3.69 -12.19 -0.23
C SER A 76 3.45 -13.00 1.04
N HIS A 77 3.32 -12.33 2.19
CA HIS A 77 2.97 -13.00 3.45
C HIS A 77 1.57 -13.63 3.44
N TYR A 78 0.75 -13.32 2.43
CA TYR A 78 -0.65 -13.75 2.30
C TYR A 78 -0.92 -14.54 1.03
N GLU A 79 0.11 -15.11 0.42
CA GLU A 79 0.07 -15.79 -0.87
C GLU A 79 -1.05 -16.85 -0.96
N ASN A 80 -1.16 -17.71 0.07
CA ASN A 80 -2.22 -18.71 0.12
C ASN A 80 -3.63 -18.09 0.11
N HIS A 81 -3.80 -16.96 0.79
CA HIS A 81 -5.10 -16.27 0.81
C HIS A 81 -5.41 -15.60 -0.52
N LEU A 82 -4.41 -15.01 -1.16
CA LEU A 82 -4.54 -14.40 -2.49
C LEU A 82 -4.93 -15.45 -3.52
N SER A 83 -4.24 -16.59 -3.56
CA SER A 83 -4.48 -17.64 -4.55
C SER A 83 -5.77 -18.42 -4.28
N GLU A 84 -5.95 -18.94 -3.07
CA GLU A 84 -7.05 -19.84 -2.74
C GLU A 84 -8.39 -19.13 -2.53
N THR A 85 -8.35 -17.91 -1.94
CA THR A 85 -9.57 -17.18 -1.58
C THR A 85 -9.96 -16.14 -2.63
N LEU A 86 -8.98 -15.39 -3.13
CA LEU A 86 -9.22 -14.30 -4.08
C LEU A 86 -9.02 -14.70 -5.54
N GLY A 87 -8.46 -15.89 -5.79
CA GLY A 87 -8.22 -16.39 -7.15
C GLY A 87 -7.10 -15.67 -7.89
N ILE A 88 -6.21 -14.99 -7.15
CA ILE A 88 -5.05 -14.29 -7.70
C ILE A 88 -3.85 -15.22 -7.61
N ALA A 89 -3.71 -16.08 -8.64
CA ALA A 89 -2.68 -17.11 -8.65
C ALA A 89 -1.28 -16.59 -8.99
N SER A 90 -1.18 -15.42 -9.63
CA SER A 90 0.10 -14.80 -9.95
C SER A 90 -0.01 -13.28 -9.96
N ARG A 91 1.05 -12.63 -9.53
CA ARG A 91 1.25 -11.19 -9.67
C ARG A 91 2.73 -10.92 -9.89
N ARG A 92 3.05 -9.84 -10.54
CA ARG A 92 4.40 -9.31 -10.58
C ARG A 92 4.64 -8.50 -9.33
N ILE A 93 5.71 -8.76 -8.62
CA ILE A 93 6.13 -7.99 -7.45
C ILE A 93 7.41 -7.26 -7.82
N VAL A 94 7.42 -5.94 -7.63
CA VAL A 94 8.58 -5.10 -7.91
C VAL A 94 8.97 -4.38 -6.64
N ASP A 95 10.20 -4.61 -6.20
CA ASP A 95 10.81 -3.88 -5.08
C ASP A 95 12.29 -3.63 -5.40
N LYS A 96 12.70 -2.38 -5.35
CA LYS A 96 14.07 -1.97 -5.72
C LYS A 96 15.14 -2.52 -4.78
N LEU A 97 14.79 -2.77 -3.55
CA LEU A 97 15.75 -3.06 -2.46
C LEU A 97 15.64 -4.49 -1.96
N GLU A 98 14.49 -5.12 -2.12
CA GLU A 98 14.24 -6.46 -1.62
C GLU A 98 14.77 -7.51 -2.61
N VAL A 99 15.61 -8.42 -2.12
CA VAL A 99 16.17 -9.54 -2.88
C VAL A 99 15.59 -10.83 -2.34
N GLU A 100 14.35 -11.14 -2.77
CA GLU A 100 13.60 -12.33 -2.36
C GLU A 100 13.14 -13.12 -3.59
N VAL A 101 12.91 -14.43 -3.40
CA VAL A 101 12.39 -15.28 -4.49
C VAL A 101 10.98 -14.83 -4.89
N GLY A 102 10.81 -14.55 -6.18
CA GLY A 102 9.52 -14.08 -6.72
C GLY A 102 9.34 -12.56 -6.70
N VAL A 103 10.34 -11.82 -6.22
CA VAL A 103 10.40 -10.37 -6.29
C VAL A 103 11.35 -9.95 -7.41
N ASP A 104 10.87 -9.12 -8.33
CA ASP A 104 11.71 -8.47 -9.32
C ASP A 104 12.43 -7.30 -8.63
N ASN A 105 13.74 -7.43 -8.42
CA ASN A 105 14.57 -6.37 -7.85
C ASN A 105 14.80 -5.26 -8.88
N GLU A 106 13.77 -4.47 -9.12
CA GLU A 106 13.71 -3.44 -10.15
C GLU A 106 13.07 -2.15 -9.61
N ASP A 107 13.55 -1.02 -10.11
CA ASP A 107 12.95 0.27 -9.79
C ASP A 107 11.65 0.48 -10.57
N LEU A 108 10.56 0.79 -9.86
CA LEU A 108 9.27 1.14 -10.45
C LEU A 108 9.40 2.16 -11.60
N MET A 109 10.31 3.13 -11.43
CA MET A 109 10.49 4.21 -12.41
C MET A 109 11.06 3.72 -13.74
N ASN A 110 11.74 2.56 -13.74
CA ASN A 110 12.34 1.94 -14.92
C ASN A 110 11.40 0.98 -15.64
N LEU A 111 10.23 0.68 -15.10
CA LEU A 111 9.28 -0.24 -15.75
C LEU A 111 8.85 0.29 -17.12
N PRO A 112 8.80 -0.57 -18.14
CA PRO A 112 8.40 -0.16 -19.49
C PRO A 112 6.91 0.24 -19.53
N PHE A 113 6.60 1.33 -20.23
CA PHE A 113 5.24 1.85 -20.34
C PHE A 113 4.30 0.98 -21.19
N GLU A 114 4.87 0.13 -22.03
CA GLU A 114 4.14 -0.78 -22.91
C GLU A 114 3.43 -1.89 -22.13
N LYS A 115 3.99 -2.28 -20.99
CA LYS A 115 3.37 -3.27 -20.11
C LYS A 115 2.33 -2.60 -19.24
N LYS A 116 1.06 -3.00 -19.41
CA LYS A 116 -0.07 -2.48 -18.68
C LYS A 116 -0.63 -3.49 -17.69
N TYR A 117 -1.24 -2.98 -16.62
CA TYR A 117 -1.78 -3.80 -15.55
C TYR A 117 -3.25 -3.46 -15.30
N ASP A 118 -4.07 -4.49 -15.07
CA ASP A 118 -5.49 -4.34 -14.68
C ASP A 118 -5.61 -3.89 -13.22
N ALA A 119 -4.68 -4.32 -12.39
CA ALA A 119 -4.61 -3.95 -10.99
C ALA A 119 -3.17 -3.60 -10.60
N ILE A 120 -3.00 -2.50 -9.87
CA ILE A 120 -1.74 -2.16 -9.21
C ILE A 120 -2.01 -1.93 -7.73
N VAL A 121 -1.21 -2.55 -6.87
CA VAL A 121 -1.29 -2.38 -5.41
C VAL A 121 0.03 -1.87 -4.88
N SER A 122 -0.01 -0.81 -4.08
CA SER A 122 1.15 -0.30 -3.35
C SER A 122 0.73 0.10 -1.93
N LEU A 123 1.21 -0.64 -0.95
CA LEU A 123 0.81 -0.48 0.45
C LEU A 123 1.96 0.10 1.27
N SER A 124 1.82 1.36 1.70
CA SER A 124 2.86 2.10 2.46
C SER A 124 4.25 1.89 1.87
N THR A 125 4.39 2.20 0.58
CA THR A 125 5.65 2.03 -0.17
C THR A 125 6.03 3.30 -0.92
N VAL A 126 5.07 3.93 -1.65
CA VAL A 126 5.41 5.07 -2.51
C VAL A 126 5.94 6.27 -1.73
N GLU A 127 5.56 6.44 -0.46
CA GLU A 127 6.03 7.52 0.40
C GLU A 127 7.53 7.46 0.70
N HIS A 128 8.16 6.30 0.49
CA HIS A 128 9.59 6.08 0.71
C HIS A 128 10.44 6.25 -0.55
N ILE A 129 9.82 6.26 -1.73
CA ILE A 129 10.54 6.35 -3.01
C ILE A 129 11.27 7.68 -3.10
N GLY A 130 12.59 7.60 -3.39
CA GLY A 130 13.47 8.78 -3.50
C GLY A 130 13.76 9.46 -2.18
N GLN A 131 13.52 8.80 -1.04
CA GLN A 131 13.86 9.30 0.28
C GLN A 131 15.12 8.61 0.82
N LYS A 132 15.63 9.07 1.98
CA LYS A 132 16.72 8.40 2.68
C LYS A 132 16.27 7.01 3.18
N GLY A 133 17.23 6.16 3.51
CA GLY A 133 16.95 4.93 4.24
C GLY A 133 16.37 5.20 5.63
N ASP A 134 15.52 4.28 6.08
CA ASP A 134 15.02 4.26 7.46
C ASP A 134 16.20 4.23 8.45
N PRO A 135 16.16 5.03 9.52
CA PRO A 135 17.21 5.06 10.55
C PRO A 135 17.49 3.70 11.20
N SER A 136 16.53 2.76 11.20
CA SER A 136 16.77 1.40 11.68
C SER A 136 17.54 0.51 10.71
N GLY A 137 17.80 1.00 9.48
CA GLY A 137 18.48 0.24 8.42
C GLY A 137 17.63 -0.82 7.75
N GLY A 138 16.32 -0.89 8.07
CA GLY A 138 15.41 -1.92 7.56
C GLY A 138 14.78 -1.62 6.20
N TYR A 139 14.74 -0.36 5.78
CA TYR A 139 14.02 0.05 4.58
C TYR A 139 14.67 1.25 3.92
N GLY A 140 14.45 1.39 2.62
CA GLY A 140 14.74 2.60 1.86
C GLY A 140 16.13 2.67 1.25
N GLU A 141 16.26 3.54 0.27
CA GLU A 141 17.54 3.82 -0.38
C GLU A 141 18.41 4.68 0.51
N GLN A 142 19.72 4.42 0.51
CA GLN A 142 20.69 5.42 0.95
C GLN A 142 20.95 6.40 -0.19
N ALA A 143 19.90 7.13 -0.61
CA ALA A 143 20.06 8.13 -1.65
C ALA A 143 20.85 9.33 -1.07
N GLU A 144 21.97 9.66 -1.68
CA GLU A 144 22.73 10.86 -1.34
C GLU A 144 21.90 12.13 -1.60
N ASN A 145 21.05 12.10 -2.64
CA ASN A 145 20.16 13.19 -3.02
C ASN A 145 18.72 12.76 -2.94
N ARG A 146 17.98 13.37 -2.03
CA ARG A 146 16.53 13.17 -1.88
C ARG A 146 15.74 13.91 -2.95
N ASP A 147 14.66 13.31 -3.40
CA ASP A 147 13.65 13.95 -4.25
C ASP A 147 12.31 13.99 -3.52
N LEU A 148 11.94 15.16 -2.99
CA LEU A 148 10.71 15.34 -2.25
C LEU A 148 9.44 15.15 -3.10
N GLU A 149 9.56 15.11 -4.43
CA GLU A 149 8.46 14.83 -5.35
C GLU A 149 8.50 13.39 -5.91
N ALA A 150 9.50 12.60 -5.59
CA ALA A 150 9.59 11.22 -6.06
C ALA A 150 8.35 10.37 -5.72
N PRO A 151 7.71 10.50 -4.54
CA PRO A 151 6.44 9.83 -4.27
C PRO A 151 5.31 10.20 -5.24
N LEU A 152 5.23 11.46 -5.67
CA LEU A 152 4.24 11.90 -6.66
C LEU A 152 4.58 11.37 -8.06
N LYS A 153 5.86 11.35 -8.43
CA LYS A 153 6.33 10.76 -9.69
C LYS A 153 6.02 9.26 -9.75
N ALA A 154 6.20 8.57 -8.62
CA ALA A 154 5.85 7.16 -8.49
C ALA A 154 4.34 6.91 -8.71
N ILE A 155 3.47 7.73 -8.11
CA ILE A 155 2.02 7.66 -8.35
C ILE A 155 1.69 7.95 -9.81
N ALA A 156 2.34 8.93 -10.44
CA ALA A 156 2.15 9.21 -11.86
C ALA A 156 2.60 8.02 -12.73
N LYS A 157 3.74 7.41 -12.42
CA LYS A 157 4.21 6.19 -13.09
C LYS A 157 3.22 5.04 -12.94
N ILE A 158 2.67 4.83 -11.73
CA ILE A 158 1.62 3.83 -11.49
C ILE A 158 0.40 4.11 -12.38
N TYR A 159 -0.03 5.37 -12.45
CA TYR A 159 -1.15 5.77 -13.32
C TYR A 159 -0.88 5.44 -14.79
N ASP A 160 0.31 5.74 -15.27
CA ASP A 160 0.72 5.45 -16.64
C ASP A 160 0.87 3.95 -16.94
N LEU A 161 1.09 3.11 -15.93
CA LEU A 161 1.16 1.66 -16.09
C LEU A 161 -0.22 0.97 -16.03
N LEU A 162 -1.30 1.69 -15.72
CA LEU A 162 -2.65 1.11 -15.74
C LEU A 162 -3.12 0.81 -17.17
N ALA A 163 -3.82 -0.31 -17.33
CA ALA A 163 -4.65 -0.58 -18.51
C ALA A 163 -5.82 0.42 -18.58
N ALA A 164 -6.54 0.49 -19.70
CA ALA A 164 -7.60 1.47 -19.92
C ALA A 164 -8.67 1.50 -18.82
N ASP A 165 -9.08 0.33 -18.32
CA ASP A 165 -10.03 0.18 -17.21
C ASP A 165 -9.35 -0.27 -15.91
N GLY A 166 -8.02 -0.25 -15.89
CA GLY A 166 -7.20 -0.67 -14.75
C GLY A 166 -7.38 0.26 -13.56
N LYS A 167 -7.17 -0.27 -12.36
CA LYS A 167 -7.26 0.48 -11.11
C LYS A 167 -6.05 0.26 -10.23
N ALA A 168 -5.67 1.29 -9.50
CA ALA A 168 -4.62 1.19 -8.49
C ALA A 168 -5.19 1.42 -7.09
N LEU A 169 -4.70 0.65 -6.13
CA LEU A 169 -4.82 0.91 -4.71
C LEU A 169 -3.46 1.36 -4.19
N ILE A 170 -3.41 2.56 -3.66
CA ILE A 170 -2.21 3.11 -3.04
C ILE A 170 -2.57 3.56 -1.63
N THR A 171 -1.86 3.07 -0.65
CA THR A 171 -1.98 3.54 0.74
C THR A 171 -0.75 4.33 1.13
N VAL A 172 -0.95 5.43 1.82
CA VAL A 172 0.12 6.32 2.31
C VAL A 172 -0.26 6.95 3.62
N LEU A 173 0.72 7.37 4.40
CA LEU A 173 0.48 8.23 5.56
C LEU A 173 -0.11 9.55 5.09
N PHE A 174 -1.24 9.97 5.70
CA PHE A 174 -1.96 11.17 5.30
C PHE A 174 -2.32 12.08 6.47
N GLY A 175 -2.13 13.38 6.28
CA GLY A 175 -2.46 14.39 7.27
C GLY A 175 -1.87 15.75 6.93
N LYS A 176 -1.14 16.35 7.87
CA LYS A 176 -0.30 17.52 7.61
C LYS A 176 0.92 17.04 6.83
N LEU A 177 1.38 17.81 5.84
CA LEU A 177 2.62 17.48 5.13
C LEU A 177 3.79 17.40 6.14
N VAL A 178 4.48 16.27 6.13
CA VAL A 178 5.68 16.06 6.95
C VAL A 178 6.76 15.47 6.07
N ASP A 179 7.91 16.08 6.11
CA ASP A 179 9.16 15.50 5.63
C ASP A 179 9.80 14.74 6.80
N GLY A 180 9.68 13.42 6.78
CA GLY A 180 10.24 12.51 7.78
C GLY A 180 11.64 12.03 7.43
N GLU A 181 12.32 12.63 6.45
CA GLU A 181 13.61 12.28 5.87
C GLU A 181 13.60 10.94 5.09
N TRP A 182 13.05 9.87 5.63
CA TRP A 182 12.94 8.54 5.01
C TRP A 182 11.53 8.25 4.48
N TYR A 183 10.57 9.16 4.68
CA TYR A 183 9.21 9.12 4.13
C TYR A 183 8.66 10.52 3.96
N ILE A 184 7.65 10.64 3.10
CA ILE A 184 6.82 11.85 3.01
C ILE A 184 5.42 11.51 3.52
N GLN A 185 4.95 12.19 4.59
CA GLN A 185 3.54 12.14 4.95
C GLN A 185 2.77 13.09 4.04
N PHE A 186 1.80 12.56 3.33
CA PHE A 186 1.04 13.29 2.32
C PHE A 186 0.05 14.28 2.95
N SER A 187 -0.10 15.45 2.34
CA SER A 187 -1.21 16.36 2.60
C SER A 187 -2.11 16.47 1.38
N LYS A 188 -3.25 17.16 1.56
CA LYS A 188 -4.17 17.45 0.46
C LYS A 188 -3.51 18.32 -0.62
N GLU A 189 -2.70 19.30 -0.23
CA GLU A 189 -1.98 20.21 -1.12
C GLU A 189 -0.90 19.46 -1.90
N TYR A 190 -0.21 18.52 -1.26
CA TYR A 190 0.78 17.69 -1.90
C TYR A 190 0.13 16.77 -2.96
N LEU A 191 -0.99 16.12 -2.63
CA LEU A 191 -1.76 15.33 -3.59
C LEU A 191 -2.34 16.16 -4.75
N TYR A 192 -2.65 17.44 -4.52
CA TYR A 192 -3.13 18.33 -5.59
C TYR A 192 -2.12 18.49 -6.73
N LEU A 193 -0.82 18.33 -6.44
CA LEU A 193 0.24 18.38 -7.44
C LEU A 193 0.13 17.24 -8.46
N LEU A 194 -0.51 16.11 -8.14
CA LEU A 194 -0.74 15.02 -9.10
C LEU A 194 -1.50 15.52 -10.34
N GLY A 195 -2.54 16.31 -10.12
CA GLY A 195 -3.25 16.92 -11.25
C GLY A 195 -2.49 18.09 -11.89
N LYS A 196 -1.95 18.98 -11.06
CA LYS A 196 -1.34 20.23 -11.52
C LYS A 196 -0.01 20.01 -12.26
N LYS A 197 0.84 19.11 -11.77
CA LYS A 197 2.19 18.90 -12.28
C LYS A 197 2.31 17.64 -13.15
N TYR A 198 1.59 16.59 -12.79
CA TYR A 198 1.72 15.27 -13.39
C TYR A 198 0.54 14.88 -14.29
N GLY A 199 -0.42 15.79 -14.49
CA GLY A 199 -1.50 15.62 -15.45
C GLY A 199 -2.54 14.55 -15.13
N ILE A 200 -2.53 13.98 -13.89
CA ILE A 200 -3.53 12.98 -13.51
C ILE A 200 -4.89 13.66 -13.37
N PRO A 201 -5.91 13.26 -14.15
CA PRO A 201 -7.22 13.88 -14.09
C PRO A 201 -7.85 13.70 -12.70
N LYS A 202 -8.49 14.74 -12.18
CA LYS A 202 -9.13 14.69 -10.85
C LYS A 202 -10.15 13.55 -10.73
N GLN A 203 -10.88 13.24 -11.79
CA GLN A 203 -11.84 12.15 -11.84
C GLN A 203 -11.20 10.76 -11.80
N ALA A 204 -9.90 10.65 -12.09
CA ALA A 204 -9.15 9.41 -11.96
C ALA A 204 -8.72 9.13 -10.50
N LEU A 205 -8.88 10.11 -9.60
CA LEU A 205 -8.48 10.00 -8.21
C LEU A 205 -9.69 9.86 -7.29
N SER A 206 -9.72 8.78 -6.51
CA SER A 206 -10.64 8.60 -5.38
C SER A 206 -9.83 8.56 -4.09
N LEU A 207 -10.14 9.44 -3.15
CA LEU A 207 -9.41 9.56 -1.88
C LEU A 207 -10.29 9.15 -0.71
N ASN A 208 -9.84 8.16 0.04
CA ASN A 208 -10.45 7.73 1.29
C ASN A 208 -9.46 8.00 2.44
N CYS A 209 -9.85 8.81 3.40
CA CYS A 209 -9.03 9.10 4.58
C CYS A 209 -9.52 8.26 5.75
N LEU A 210 -8.63 7.42 6.28
CA LEU A 210 -8.91 6.58 7.43
C LEU A 210 -8.25 7.19 8.67
N LYS A 211 -9.00 7.26 9.78
CA LYS A 211 -8.46 7.73 11.06
C LYS A 211 -8.55 6.60 12.07
N LEU A 212 -7.41 6.15 12.57
CA LEU A 212 -7.34 5.29 13.75
C LEU A 212 -7.80 6.12 14.96
N ILE A 213 -8.84 5.62 15.64
CA ILE A 213 -9.30 6.17 16.92
C ILE A 213 -8.90 5.14 17.96
N GLY A 214 -7.94 5.49 18.79
CA GLY A 214 -7.51 4.72 19.96
C GLY A 214 -8.54 4.75 21.09
#